data_3962ae04fc13a0f98afe7182b102b610
#
_entry.id   3962ae04fc13a0f98afe7182b102b610
#
_cell.length_a   1.000
_cell.length_b   1.000
_cell.length_c   1.000
_cell.angle_alpha   90.00
_cell.angle_beta   90.00
_cell.angle_gamma   90.00
#
_symmetry.space_group_name_H-M   'P 1'
#
loop_
_entity.id
_entity.type
_entity.pdbx_description
1 polymer ?
#
loop_
_entity_poly.entity_id
_entity_poly.type
_entity_poly.pdbx_seq_one_letter_code
_entity_poly.pdbx_strand_id
1 'polypeptide(L)' 'MIRLNVLPLLEQAGHTKYWLYKQLGMSYQNFSRMVNNQTASIRYENIETICRLLKCTPNELFTITDELPE' A
#
# COMPACT_ATOMS: atom_id res chain seq x y z
N MET A 1 -1.81 -15.74 -1.35
CA MET A 1 -2.54 -14.45 -1.31
C MET A 1 -1.53 -13.31 -1.28
N ILE A 2 -1.74 -12.29 -2.10
CA ILE A 2 -0.86 -11.12 -2.13
C ILE A 2 -1.41 -10.04 -1.19
N ARG A 3 -0.51 -9.45 -0.40
CA ARG A 3 -0.86 -8.37 0.51
C ARG A 3 0.09 -7.20 0.32
N LEU A 4 -0.43 -5.98 0.51
CA LEU A 4 0.37 -4.78 0.52
C LEU A 4 0.76 -4.45 1.96
N ASN A 5 2.03 -4.11 2.16
CA ASN A 5 2.56 -3.78 3.47
C ASN A 5 2.60 -2.26 3.69
N VAL A 6 1.58 -1.55 3.23
CA VAL A 6 1.56 -0.09 3.29
C VAL A 6 1.58 0.41 4.73
N LEU A 7 0.72 -0.15 5.58
CA LEU A 7 0.60 0.33 6.97
C LEU A 7 1.89 0.15 7.76
N PRO A 8 2.53 -1.05 7.73
CA PRO A 8 3.81 -1.20 8.42
C PRO A 8 4.90 -0.28 7.89
N LEU A 9 4.96 -0.07 6.57
CA LEU A 9 5.96 0.81 5.98
C LEU A 9 5.72 2.27 6.35
N LEU A 10 4.47 2.71 6.42
CA LEU A 10 4.13 4.06 6.88
C LEU A 10 4.59 4.26 8.32
N GLU A 11 4.33 3.29 9.18
CA GLU A 11 4.73 3.37 10.58
C GLU A 11 6.24 3.46 10.71
N GLN A 12 6.98 2.64 9.97
CA GLN A 12 8.44 2.67 9.99
C GLN A 12 8.98 4.01 9.48
N ALA A 13 8.30 4.61 8.51
CA ALA A 13 8.72 5.89 7.94
C ALA A 13 8.29 7.09 8.78
N GLY A 14 7.44 6.88 9.78
CA GLY A 14 6.95 7.97 10.62
C GLY A 14 5.88 8.83 9.96
N HIS A 15 5.18 8.30 8.98
CA HIS A 15 4.12 9.02 8.27
C HIS A 15 2.76 8.43 8.57
N THR A 16 1.71 9.26 8.41
CA THR A 16 0.33 8.86 8.63
C THR A 16 -0.33 8.39 7.34
N LYS A 17 -1.45 7.65 7.47
CA LYS A 17 -2.26 7.29 6.33
C LYS A 17 -2.74 8.53 5.57
N TYR A 18 -3.14 9.56 6.30
CA TYR A 18 -3.64 10.80 5.70
C TYR A 18 -2.56 11.45 4.83
N TRP A 19 -1.32 11.47 5.31
CA TRP A 19 -0.21 12.01 4.53
C TRP A 19 -0.08 11.29 3.19
N LEU A 20 -0.10 9.95 3.21
CA LEU A 20 0.02 9.17 1.98
C LEU A 20 -1.18 9.38 1.07
N TYR A 21 -2.38 9.39 1.64
CA TYR A 21 -3.60 9.64 0.88
C TYR A 21 -3.51 10.94 0.09
N LYS A 22 -3.02 12.01 0.71
CA LYS A 22 -2.88 13.30 0.04
C LYS A 22 -1.87 13.28 -1.10
N GLN A 23 -0.88 12.40 -1.03
CA GLN A 23 0.13 12.29 -2.08
C GLN A 23 -0.36 11.52 -3.31
N LEU A 24 -1.29 10.60 -3.13
CA LEU A 24 -1.67 9.68 -4.20
C LEU A 24 -2.77 10.22 -5.13
N GLY A 25 -3.54 11.20 -4.70
CA GLY A 25 -4.56 11.80 -5.54
C GLY A 25 -5.73 10.89 -5.90
N MET A 26 -5.91 9.80 -5.17
CA MET A 26 -7.03 8.88 -5.38
C MET A 26 -8.15 9.18 -4.41
N SER A 27 -9.36 8.63 -4.66
CA SER A 27 -10.46 8.82 -3.73
C SER A 27 -10.14 8.16 -2.39
N TYR A 28 -10.68 8.72 -1.30
CA TYR A 28 -10.42 8.15 0.02
C TYR A 28 -10.94 6.72 0.13
N GLN A 29 -12.08 6.45 -0.48
CA GLN A 29 -12.66 5.11 -0.48
C GLN A 29 -11.73 4.09 -1.12
N ASN A 30 -11.18 4.42 -2.29
CA ASN A 30 -10.23 3.54 -2.97
C ASN A 30 -8.92 3.42 -2.19
N PHE A 31 -8.45 4.52 -1.60
CA PHE A 31 -7.26 4.50 -0.77
C PHE A 31 -7.45 3.57 0.44
N SER A 32 -8.58 3.72 1.14
CA SER A 32 -8.88 2.90 2.31
C SER A 32 -8.91 1.41 1.97
N ARG A 33 -9.54 1.07 0.85
CA ARG A 33 -9.60 -0.33 0.40
C ARG A 33 -8.20 -0.86 0.08
N MET A 34 -7.38 -0.05 -0.55
CA MET A 34 -6.02 -0.43 -0.91
C MET A 34 -5.18 -0.73 0.34
N VAL A 35 -5.14 0.19 1.31
CA VAL A 35 -4.30 0.01 2.50
C VAL A 35 -4.80 -1.09 3.41
N ASN A 36 -6.08 -1.44 3.32
CA ASN A 36 -6.67 -2.53 4.09
C ASN A 36 -6.70 -3.86 3.33
N ASN A 37 -6.02 -3.92 2.19
CA ASN A 37 -5.92 -5.14 1.37
C ASN A 37 -7.29 -5.67 0.91
N GLN A 38 -8.18 -4.75 0.54
CA GLN A 38 -9.52 -5.07 0.07
C GLN A 38 -9.68 -4.83 -1.43
N THR A 39 -8.57 -4.66 -2.14
CA THR A 39 -8.57 -4.44 -3.59
C THR A 39 -7.93 -5.62 -4.29
N ALA A 40 -8.35 -5.89 -5.51
CA ALA A 40 -7.81 -6.97 -6.33
C ALA A 40 -6.72 -6.49 -7.29
N SER A 41 -6.51 -5.18 -7.41
CA SER A 41 -5.54 -4.62 -8.34
C SER A 41 -5.02 -3.30 -7.82
N ILE A 42 -3.87 -2.89 -8.35
CA ILE A 42 -3.28 -1.60 -8.05
C ILE A 42 -2.58 -1.11 -9.33
N ARG A 43 -2.68 0.18 -9.60
CA ARG A 43 -2.03 0.77 -10.76
C ARG A 43 -0.52 0.84 -10.56
N TYR A 44 0.24 0.62 -11.64
CA TYR A 44 1.69 0.73 -11.59
C TYR A 44 2.14 2.09 -11.09
N GLU A 45 1.48 3.17 -11.52
CA GLU A 45 1.85 4.52 -11.07
C GLU A 45 1.70 4.68 -9.57
N ASN A 46 0.71 4.03 -8.96
CA ASN A 46 0.54 4.06 -7.50
C ASN A 46 1.63 3.25 -6.80
N ILE A 47 2.01 2.11 -7.36
CA ILE A 47 3.12 1.31 -6.84
C ILE A 47 4.39 2.15 -6.82
N GLU A 48 4.69 2.79 -7.94
CA GLU A 48 5.91 3.61 -8.05
C GLU A 48 5.89 4.76 -7.06
N THR A 49 4.77 5.48 -6.96
CA THR A 49 4.65 6.62 -6.05
C THR A 49 4.83 6.19 -4.60
N ILE A 50 4.18 5.10 -4.19
CA ILE A 50 4.29 4.60 -2.82
C ILE A 50 5.74 4.22 -2.52
N CYS A 51 6.39 3.49 -3.44
CA CYS A 51 7.76 3.07 -3.23
C CYS A 51 8.72 4.26 -3.12
N ARG A 52 8.51 5.29 -3.95
CA ARG A 52 9.36 6.48 -3.89
C ARG A 52 9.14 7.26 -2.60
N LEU A 53 7.89 7.43 -2.17
CA LEU A 53 7.56 8.19 -0.97
C LEU A 53 8.02 7.48 0.30
N LEU A 54 7.88 6.18 0.35
CA LEU A 54 8.26 5.39 1.53
C LEU A 54 9.70 4.87 1.45
N LYS A 55 10.41 5.19 0.36
CA LYS A 55 11.79 4.78 0.13
C LYS A 55 11.95 3.27 0.29
N CYS A 56 11.06 2.53 -0.35
CA CYS A 56 11.09 1.08 -0.33
C CYS A 56 11.04 0.52 -1.75
N THR A 57 11.33 -0.76 -1.87
CA THR A 57 11.24 -1.47 -3.16
C THR A 57 9.89 -2.17 -3.25
N PRO A 58 9.45 -2.55 -4.48
CA PRO A 58 8.26 -3.38 -4.62
C PRO A 58 8.33 -4.68 -3.83
N ASN A 59 9.54 -5.24 -3.69
CA ASN A 59 9.73 -6.45 -2.91
C ASN A 59 9.39 -6.25 -1.43
N GLU A 60 9.64 -5.05 -0.91
CA GLU A 60 9.27 -4.71 0.46
C GLU A 60 7.79 -4.36 0.59
N LEU A 61 7.20 -3.82 -0.47
CA LEU A 61 5.80 -3.40 -0.46
C LEU A 61 4.84 -4.58 -0.51
N PHE A 62 5.21 -5.66 -1.21
CA PHE A 62 4.34 -6.81 -1.41
C PHE A 62 4.78 -8.00 -0.57
N THR A 63 3.80 -8.75 -0.08
CA THR A 63 4.03 -10.06 0.57
C THR A 63 3.09 -11.07 -0.05
N ILE A 64 3.62 -12.26 -0.32
CA ILE A 64 2.80 -13.39 -0.74
C ILE A 64 2.74 -14.34 0.45
N THR A 65 1.53 -14.63 0.92
CA THR A 65 1.34 -15.54 2.05
C THR A 65 0.76 -16.86 1.56
N ASP A 66 1.08 -17.94 2.27
CA ASP A 66 0.55 -19.26 1.97
C ASP A 66 -0.80 -19.50 2.64
N GLU A 67 -1.32 -18.51 3.36
CA GLU A 67 -2.61 -18.62 4.01
C GLU A 67 -3.71 -18.66 2.95
N LEU A 68 -4.48 -19.74 2.96
CA LEU A 68 -5.63 -19.85 2.09
C LEU A 68 -6.82 -19.24 2.81
N PRO A 69 -7.63 -18.44 2.10
CA PRO A 69 -8.89 -17.97 2.68
C PRO A 69 -9.78 -19.16 2.93
N GLU A 70 -10.30 -19.23 4.11
CA GLU A 70 -11.26 -20.26 4.46
C GLU A 70 -12.64 -19.95 3.91
#